data_b83531ef7b37018cf7f6dd61bbe1fd26
#
_entry.id   b83531ef7b37018cf7f6dd61bbe1fd26
#
_cell.length_a   1.000
_cell.length_b   1.000
_cell.length_c   1.000
_cell.angle_alpha   90.00
_cell.angle_beta   90.00
_cell.angle_gamma   90.00
#
_symmetry.space_group_name_H-M   'P 1'
#
loop_
_entity.id
_entity.type
_entity.pdbx_description
1 polymer ?
#
loop_
_entity_poly.entity_id
_entity_poly.type
_entity_poly.pdbx_seq_one_letter_code
_entity_poly.pdbx_strand_id
1 'polypeptide(L)'
;EEYEARVREQKRLIGEMDFTYPVSFLEGNYVPEDFYEMAKGHENDKEGGERCFLCYEMRLREAAEAAKMGNFDYFTTTLSISPLKNAQKLNEIGIRLAKEYGIAYLMSDFKKKNGYKRSVELSAEHHLYRQDYCGCVFSKREAKLRDSINLTSPRRCNKI
;
A
#
# COMPACT_ATOMS: atom_id res chain seq x y z
N GLU A 1 11.76 -3.55 -11.18
CA GLU A 1 12.78 -3.13 -10.17
C GLU A 1 12.15 -2.85 -8.81
N GLU A 2 11.28 -1.81 -8.65
CA GLU A 2 10.62 -1.48 -7.38
C GLU A 2 9.71 -2.61 -6.87
N TYR A 3 8.92 -3.23 -7.74
CA TYR A 3 8.10 -4.39 -7.42
C TYR A 3 8.94 -5.54 -6.86
N GLU A 4 10.00 -5.91 -7.54
CA GLU A 4 10.92 -6.99 -7.13
C GLU A 4 11.62 -6.69 -5.80
N ALA A 5 11.99 -5.41 -5.56
CA ALA A 5 12.57 -5.01 -4.29
C ALA A 5 11.59 -5.26 -3.13
N ARG A 6 10.31 -4.87 -3.31
CA ARG A 6 9.27 -5.10 -2.29
C ARG A 6 8.95 -6.58 -2.09
N VAL A 7 8.93 -7.36 -3.17
CA VAL A 7 8.74 -8.82 -3.08
C VAL A 7 9.86 -9.46 -2.26
N ARG A 8 11.13 -9.12 -2.54
CA ARG A 8 12.27 -9.63 -1.78
C ARG A 8 12.19 -9.26 -0.30
N GLU A 9 11.89 -7.99 0.01
CA GLU A 9 11.75 -7.54 1.41
C GLU A 9 10.61 -8.23 2.14
N GLN A 10 9.47 -8.42 1.48
CA GLN A 10 8.33 -9.11 2.08
C GLN A 10 8.65 -10.58 2.38
N LYS A 11 9.28 -11.29 1.43
CA LYS A 11 9.71 -12.69 1.62
C LYS A 11 10.76 -12.79 2.74
N ARG A 12 11.72 -11.86 2.79
CA ARG A 12 12.73 -11.81 3.84
C ARG A 12 12.09 -11.60 5.21
N LEU A 13 11.23 -10.60 5.36
CA LEU A 13 10.56 -10.30 6.61
C LEU A 13 9.74 -11.49 7.12
N ILE A 14 8.98 -12.15 6.25
CA ILE A 14 8.20 -13.34 6.62
C ILE A 14 9.12 -14.46 7.13
N GLY A 15 10.31 -14.63 6.54
CA GLY A 15 11.28 -15.62 6.97
C GLY A 15 12.02 -15.29 8.29
N GLU A 16 12.06 -14.01 8.67
CA GLU A 16 12.74 -13.53 9.88
C GLU A 16 11.83 -13.43 11.11
N MET A 17 10.53 -13.28 10.90
CA MET A 17 9.57 -13.09 11.99
C MET A 17 9.03 -14.41 12.53
N ASP A 18 8.96 -14.50 13.86
CA ASP A 18 8.21 -15.57 14.53
C ASP A 18 6.72 -15.24 14.54
N PHE A 19 5.92 -16.06 13.88
CA PHE A 19 4.47 -15.91 13.83
C PHE A 19 3.78 -16.97 14.69
N THR A 20 2.76 -16.58 15.44
CA THR A 20 1.90 -17.50 16.18
C THR A 20 1.14 -18.46 15.24
N TYR A 21 0.79 -17.99 14.07
CA TYR A 21 0.09 -18.76 13.03
C TYR A 21 0.88 -18.74 11.73
N PRO A 22 0.73 -19.78 10.89
CA PRO A 22 1.44 -19.84 9.61
C PRO A 22 1.13 -18.63 8.73
N VAL A 23 2.18 -18.02 8.19
CA VAL A 23 2.09 -16.94 7.21
C VAL A 23 2.72 -17.41 5.91
N SER A 24 2.00 -17.25 4.80
CA SER A 24 2.49 -17.58 3.47
C SER A 24 2.50 -16.34 2.57
N PHE A 25 3.36 -16.36 1.59
CA PHE A 25 3.46 -15.31 0.57
C PHE A 25 2.84 -15.81 -0.75
N LEU A 26 1.88 -15.07 -1.25
CA LEU A 26 1.32 -15.26 -2.58
C LEU A 26 1.80 -14.10 -3.48
N GLU A 27 2.56 -14.41 -4.50
CA GLU A 27 3.02 -13.42 -5.46
C GLU A 27 1.90 -13.08 -6.44
N GLY A 28 1.52 -11.80 -6.48
CA GLY A 28 0.53 -11.29 -7.43
C GLY A 28 1.12 -11.14 -8.84
N ASN A 29 0.25 -11.13 -9.83
CA ASN A 29 0.64 -10.85 -11.21
C ASN A 29 1.06 -9.38 -11.35
N TYR A 30 2.25 -9.16 -11.90
CA TYR A 30 2.73 -7.82 -12.21
C TYR A 30 2.44 -7.48 -13.67
N VAL A 31 1.28 -6.88 -13.91
CA VAL A 31 0.82 -6.41 -15.23
C VAL A 31 0.66 -4.88 -15.18
N PRO A 32 1.72 -4.12 -15.49
CA PRO A 32 1.66 -2.65 -15.45
C PRO A 32 0.60 -2.06 -16.37
N GLU A 33 0.28 -2.73 -17.45
CA GLU A 33 -0.69 -2.33 -18.47
C GLU A 33 -2.08 -2.13 -17.84
N ASP A 34 -2.51 -2.99 -16.96
CA ASP A 34 -3.81 -2.91 -16.25
C ASP A 34 -3.89 -1.63 -15.41
N PHE A 35 -2.78 -1.26 -14.77
CA PHE A 35 -2.70 -0.02 -14.01
C PHE A 35 -2.77 1.22 -14.92
N TYR A 36 -2.09 1.20 -16.07
CA TYR A 36 -2.15 2.32 -17.01
C TYR A 36 -3.53 2.47 -17.64
N GLU A 37 -4.19 1.36 -17.97
CA GLU A 37 -5.56 1.38 -18.49
C GLU A 37 -6.53 1.97 -17.46
N MET A 38 -6.45 1.50 -16.22
CA MET A 38 -7.24 2.03 -15.10
C MET A 38 -7.01 3.53 -14.87
N ALA A 39 -5.79 4.03 -15.09
CA ALA A 39 -5.41 5.42 -14.84
C ALA A 39 -5.73 6.38 -15.99
N LYS A 40 -6.24 5.91 -17.12
CA LYS A 40 -6.60 6.76 -18.25
C LYS A 40 -7.60 7.84 -17.86
N GLY A 41 -7.29 9.08 -18.22
CA GLY A 41 -8.08 10.27 -17.88
C GLY A 41 -7.84 10.80 -16.45
N HIS A 42 -7.04 10.10 -15.66
CA HIS A 42 -6.69 10.45 -14.27
C HIS A 42 -5.19 10.69 -14.07
N GLU A 43 -4.41 10.86 -15.15
CA GLU A 43 -2.95 10.99 -15.11
C GLU A 43 -2.50 12.22 -14.32
N ASN A 44 -3.32 13.27 -14.33
CA ASN A 44 -3.04 14.56 -13.68
C ASN A 44 -3.65 14.67 -12.27
N ASP A 45 -4.35 13.65 -11.81
CA ASP A 45 -4.88 13.65 -10.44
C ASP A 45 -3.73 13.69 -9.43
N LYS A 46 -3.92 14.48 -8.37
CA LYS A 46 -2.99 14.48 -7.24
C LYS A 46 -3.02 13.16 -6.48
N GLU A 47 -1.95 12.84 -5.76
CA GLU A 47 -1.96 11.70 -4.84
C GLU A 47 -3.11 11.85 -3.82
N GLY A 48 -3.89 10.79 -3.65
CA GLY A 48 -5.10 10.78 -2.81
C GLY A 48 -6.40 11.12 -3.53
N GLY A 49 -6.36 11.49 -4.83
CA GLY A 49 -7.54 11.73 -5.69
C GLY A 49 -8.13 10.46 -6.30
N GLU A 50 -9.01 10.63 -7.31
CA GLU A 50 -9.76 9.54 -7.94
C GLU A 50 -8.88 8.44 -8.52
N ARG A 51 -7.76 8.76 -9.17
CA ARG A 51 -6.79 7.75 -9.62
C ARG A 51 -6.38 6.81 -8.48
N CYS A 52 -6.14 7.34 -7.28
CA CYS A 52 -5.79 6.53 -6.13
C CYS A 52 -6.96 5.66 -5.66
N PHE A 53 -8.19 6.14 -5.75
CA PHE A 53 -9.37 5.37 -5.37
C PHE A 53 -9.61 4.21 -6.33
N LEU A 54 -9.44 4.42 -7.63
CA LEU A 54 -9.46 3.36 -8.64
C LEU A 54 -8.36 2.31 -8.39
N CYS A 55 -7.14 2.77 -8.04
CA CYS A 55 -6.05 1.88 -7.68
C CYS A 55 -6.34 1.08 -6.40
N TYR A 56 -7.01 1.65 -5.39
CA TYR A 56 -7.45 0.90 -4.20
C TYR A 56 -8.42 -0.21 -4.58
N GLU A 57 -9.38 0.09 -5.44
CA GLU A 57 -10.34 -0.89 -5.92
C GLU A 57 -9.66 -2.04 -6.65
N MET A 58 -8.78 -1.73 -7.60
CA MET A 58 -8.04 -2.74 -8.35
C MET A 58 -7.27 -3.69 -7.40
N ARG A 59 -6.55 -3.14 -6.41
CA ARG A 59 -5.78 -3.93 -5.45
C ARG A 59 -6.65 -4.75 -4.49
N LEU A 60 -7.76 -4.17 -4.01
CA LEU A 60 -8.68 -4.87 -3.11
C LEU A 60 -9.48 -5.95 -3.84
N ARG A 61 -9.77 -5.76 -5.12
CA ARG A 61 -10.42 -6.75 -5.97
C ARG A 61 -9.54 -7.98 -6.13
N GLU A 62 -8.27 -7.79 -6.47
CA GLU A 62 -7.27 -8.85 -6.55
C GLU A 62 -7.15 -9.63 -5.22
N ALA A 63 -7.14 -8.91 -4.08
CA ALA A 63 -7.11 -9.54 -2.76
C ALA A 63 -8.39 -10.34 -2.45
N ALA A 64 -9.57 -9.83 -2.83
CA ALA A 64 -10.85 -10.54 -2.65
C ALA A 64 -10.94 -11.80 -3.52
N GLU A 65 -10.46 -11.73 -4.76
CA GLU A 65 -10.38 -12.89 -5.67
C GLU A 65 -9.45 -13.96 -5.13
N ALA A 66 -8.24 -13.57 -4.70
CA ALA A 66 -7.29 -14.49 -4.09
C ALA A 66 -7.86 -15.15 -2.82
N ALA A 67 -8.55 -14.36 -1.99
CA ALA A 67 -9.18 -14.88 -0.79
C ALA A 67 -10.31 -15.87 -1.11
N LYS A 68 -11.13 -15.60 -2.13
CA LYS A 68 -12.18 -16.53 -2.59
C LYS A 68 -11.60 -17.83 -3.12
N MET A 69 -10.60 -17.77 -3.96
CA MET A 69 -9.93 -18.95 -4.52
C MET A 69 -9.22 -19.78 -3.44
N GLY A 70 -8.65 -19.11 -2.43
CA GLY A 70 -7.94 -19.75 -1.33
C GLY A 70 -8.84 -20.21 -0.17
N ASN A 71 -10.16 -20.03 -0.27
CA ASN A 71 -11.14 -20.32 0.80
C ASN A 71 -10.79 -19.64 2.13
N PHE A 72 -10.33 -18.39 2.09
CA PHE A 72 -10.10 -17.59 3.28
C PHE A 72 -11.42 -17.03 3.84
N ASP A 73 -11.49 -16.84 5.16
CA ASP A 73 -12.66 -16.25 5.81
C ASP A 73 -12.74 -14.73 5.61
N TYR A 74 -11.58 -14.08 5.48
CA TYR A 74 -11.46 -12.63 5.40
C TYR A 74 -10.41 -12.18 4.38
N PHE A 75 -10.63 -10.98 3.85
CA PHE A 75 -9.56 -10.21 3.22
C PHE A 75 -9.47 -8.80 3.82
N THR A 76 -8.34 -8.15 3.66
CA THR A 76 -8.10 -6.78 4.13
C THR A 76 -6.95 -6.14 3.35
N THR A 77 -6.57 -4.91 3.74
CA THR A 77 -5.40 -4.23 3.19
C THR A 77 -4.60 -3.54 4.28
N THR A 78 -3.28 -3.59 4.17
CA THR A 78 -2.36 -2.83 5.02
C THR A 78 -2.12 -1.40 4.52
N LEU A 79 -2.68 -0.98 3.39
CA LEU A 79 -2.56 0.39 2.87
C LEU A 79 -3.01 1.45 3.89
N SER A 80 -3.97 1.11 4.76
CA SER A 80 -4.49 2.01 5.80
C SER A 80 -3.45 2.41 6.87
N ILE A 81 -2.25 1.75 6.90
CA ILE A 81 -1.15 2.13 7.80
C ILE A 81 -0.52 3.48 7.41
N SER A 82 -0.53 3.82 6.11
CA SER A 82 0.05 5.06 5.61
C SER A 82 -0.83 6.27 5.97
N PRO A 83 -0.24 7.35 6.53
CA PRO A 83 -0.98 8.60 6.78
C PRO A 83 -1.50 9.24 5.49
N LEU A 84 -0.87 8.94 4.34
CA LEU A 84 -1.24 9.49 3.02
C LEU A 84 -2.41 8.73 2.35
N LYS A 85 -2.90 7.65 2.96
CA LYS A 85 -3.98 6.84 2.40
C LYS A 85 -5.31 7.06 3.13
N ASN A 86 -6.37 7.20 2.37
CA ASN A 86 -7.72 7.40 2.88
C ASN A 86 -8.31 6.06 3.36
N ALA A 87 -8.22 5.82 4.68
CA ALA A 87 -8.72 4.58 5.28
C ALA A 87 -10.25 4.43 5.17
N GLN A 88 -11.00 5.53 5.20
CA GLN A 88 -12.46 5.49 5.01
C GLN A 88 -12.78 4.97 3.61
N LYS A 89 -12.14 5.53 2.58
CA LYS A 89 -12.36 5.10 1.19
C LYS A 89 -11.95 3.66 0.95
N LEU A 90 -10.82 3.22 1.55
CA LEU A 90 -10.40 1.80 1.51
C LEU A 90 -11.46 0.88 2.11
N ASN A 91 -12.04 1.26 3.26
CA ASN A 91 -13.07 0.46 3.92
C ASN A 91 -14.39 0.45 3.13
N GLU A 92 -14.82 1.58 2.54
CA GLU A 92 -15.99 1.66 1.66
C GLU A 92 -15.87 0.68 0.48
N ILE A 93 -14.72 0.70 -0.21
CA ILE A 93 -14.43 -0.19 -1.33
C ILE A 93 -14.39 -1.64 -0.85
N GLY A 94 -13.70 -1.94 0.24
CA GLY A 94 -13.58 -3.28 0.79
C GLY A 94 -14.93 -3.89 1.17
N ILE A 95 -15.83 -3.12 1.81
CA ILE A 95 -17.19 -3.55 2.15
C ILE A 95 -18.01 -3.85 0.89
N ARG A 96 -17.90 -3.03 -0.16
CA ARG A 96 -18.58 -3.26 -1.42
C ARG A 96 -18.11 -4.55 -2.09
N LEU A 97 -16.79 -4.76 -2.18
CA LEU A 97 -16.20 -5.97 -2.73
C LEU A 97 -16.52 -7.22 -1.90
N ALA A 98 -16.61 -7.10 -0.57
CA ALA A 98 -17.05 -8.18 0.30
C ALA A 98 -18.42 -8.74 -0.10
N LYS A 99 -19.36 -7.85 -0.42
CA LYS A 99 -20.70 -8.24 -0.90
C LYS A 99 -20.66 -8.88 -2.29
N GLU A 100 -19.82 -8.33 -3.18
CA GLU A 100 -19.66 -8.81 -4.56
C GLU A 100 -19.06 -10.23 -4.60
N TYR A 101 -18.03 -10.49 -3.80
CA TYR A 101 -17.30 -11.76 -3.79
C TYR A 101 -17.83 -12.78 -2.78
N GLY A 102 -18.69 -12.38 -1.85
CA GLY A 102 -19.22 -13.24 -0.80
C GLY A 102 -18.19 -13.63 0.26
N ILE A 103 -17.21 -12.75 0.53
CA ILE A 103 -16.14 -12.94 1.53
C ILE A 103 -16.14 -11.74 2.48
N ALA A 104 -15.94 -11.97 3.77
CA ALA A 104 -15.92 -10.90 4.75
C ALA A 104 -14.69 -9.99 4.58
N TYR A 105 -14.90 -8.67 4.69
CA TYR A 105 -13.82 -7.68 4.70
C TYR A 105 -13.51 -7.24 6.12
N LEU A 106 -12.26 -7.38 6.55
CA LEU A 106 -11.80 -6.87 7.83
C LEU A 106 -11.51 -5.37 7.72
N MET A 107 -12.45 -4.55 8.20
CA MET A 107 -12.28 -3.09 8.25
C MET A 107 -11.09 -2.71 9.12
N SER A 108 -10.26 -1.81 8.62
CA SER A 108 -9.04 -1.42 9.32
C SER A 108 -8.72 0.07 9.14
N ASP A 109 -8.06 0.62 10.15
CA ASP A 109 -7.32 1.88 10.08
C ASP A 109 -6.05 1.71 10.90
N PHE A 110 -5.08 0.99 10.33
CA PHE A 110 -3.87 0.55 11.02
C PHE A 110 -2.95 1.69 11.47
N LYS A 111 -3.12 2.92 10.97
CA LYS A 111 -2.36 4.07 11.47
C LYS A 111 -2.80 4.56 12.85
N LYS A 112 -4.06 4.24 13.27
CA LYS A 112 -4.58 4.57 14.59
C LYS A 112 -3.86 3.83 15.71
N LYS A 113 -4.05 4.26 16.95
CA LYS A 113 -3.46 3.66 18.16
C LYS A 113 -1.94 3.49 18.06
N ASN A 114 -1.24 4.50 17.50
CA ASN A 114 0.21 4.49 17.24
C ASN A 114 0.68 3.43 16.23
N GLY A 115 -0.20 2.83 15.45
CA GLY A 115 0.18 1.79 14.48
C GLY A 115 1.19 2.27 13.43
N TYR A 116 1.05 3.50 12.92
CA TYR A 116 2.07 4.07 12.03
C TYR A 116 3.45 4.19 12.72
N LYS A 117 3.48 4.70 13.97
CA LYS A 117 4.72 4.78 14.75
C LYS A 117 5.34 3.40 14.91
N ARG A 118 4.53 2.40 15.31
CA ARG A 118 5.02 1.01 15.46
C ARG A 118 5.54 0.44 14.14
N SER A 119 4.93 0.74 13.00
CA SER A 119 5.43 0.30 11.69
C SER A 119 6.81 0.89 11.35
N VAL A 120 7.08 2.14 11.79
CA VAL A 120 8.41 2.76 11.63
C VAL A 120 9.46 2.06 12.49
N GLU A 121 9.11 1.78 13.76
CA GLU A 121 9.97 1.07 14.71
C GLU A 121 10.31 -0.33 14.18
N LEU A 122 9.31 -1.12 13.79
CA LEU A 122 9.49 -2.45 13.21
C LEU A 122 10.36 -2.41 11.93
N SER A 123 10.14 -1.40 11.08
CA SER A 123 10.97 -1.25 9.88
C SER A 123 12.44 -1.00 10.23
N ALA A 124 12.72 -0.28 11.31
CA ALA A 124 14.09 -0.06 11.78
C ALA A 124 14.67 -1.32 12.45
N GLU A 125 13.90 -2.00 13.29
CA GLU A 125 14.28 -3.25 13.96
C GLU A 125 14.69 -4.33 12.96
N HIS A 126 13.93 -4.47 11.85
CA HIS A 126 14.19 -5.46 10.79
C HIS A 126 14.97 -4.91 9.60
N HIS A 127 15.53 -3.70 9.68
CA HIS A 127 16.30 -3.07 8.61
C HIS A 127 15.60 -3.09 7.25
N LEU A 128 14.28 -2.84 7.24
CA LEU A 128 13.48 -2.93 6.03
C LEU A 128 13.75 -1.77 5.07
N TYR A 129 13.76 -2.08 3.78
CA TYR A 129 13.65 -1.08 2.73
C TYR A 129 12.37 -0.26 2.89
N ARG A 130 12.50 1.03 3.06
CA ARG A 130 11.34 1.94 3.14
C ARG A 130 11.25 2.76 1.88
N GLN A 131 10.16 2.57 1.15
CA GLN A 131 9.87 3.38 -0.02
C GLN A 131 9.46 4.82 0.37
N ASP A 132 9.83 5.77 -0.45
CA ASP A 132 9.49 7.19 -0.33
C ASP A 132 8.30 7.61 -1.21
N TYR A 133 7.77 6.69 -2.03
CA TYR A 133 6.58 6.86 -2.87
C TYR A 133 5.72 5.59 -2.87
N CYS A 134 4.46 5.68 -3.32
CA CYS A 134 3.53 4.54 -3.22
C CYS A 134 3.80 3.38 -4.20
N GLY A 135 4.68 3.56 -5.20
CA GLY A 135 5.08 2.56 -6.19
C GLY A 135 4.56 2.82 -7.60
N CYS A 136 3.59 3.69 -7.81
CA CYS A 136 3.14 4.04 -9.15
C CYS A 136 4.02 5.13 -9.79
N VAL A 137 4.01 5.19 -11.12
CA VAL A 137 4.80 6.17 -11.90
C VAL A 137 4.45 7.63 -11.55
N PHE A 138 3.20 7.91 -11.22
CA PHE A 138 2.73 9.24 -10.89
C PHE A 138 3.26 9.70 -9.52
N SER A 139 3.16 8.87 -8.49
CA SER A 139 3.73 9.20 -7.18
C SER A 139 5.27 9.25 -7.21
N LYS A 140 5.93 8.47 -8.08
CA LYS A 140 7.38 8.57 -8.30
C LYS A 140 7.76 9.93 -8.88
N ARG A 141 6.95 10.44 -9.82
CA ARG A 141 7.14 11.79 -10.40
C ARG A 141 6.96 12.88 -9.35
N GLU A 142 5.90 12.78 -8.53
CA GLU A 142 5.64 13.74 -7.45
C GLU A 142 6.75 13.72 -6.37
N ALA A 143 7.28 12.54 -6.01
CA ALA A 143 8.41 12.41 -5.09
C ALA A 143 9.67 13.13 -5.63
N LYS A 144 10.02 12.91 -6.89
CA LYS A 144 11.16 13.58 -7.53
C LYS A 144 11.01 15.10 -7.54
N LEU A 145 9.79 15.61 -7.78
CA LEU A 145 9.54 17.06 -7.73
C LEU A 145 9.71 17.64 -6.32
N ARG A 146 9.23 16.92 -5.29
CA ARG A 146 9.41 17.33 -3.89
C ARG A 146 10.91 17.43 -3.52
N ASP A 147 11.70 16.46 -3.93
CA ASP A 147 13.14 16.42 -3.65
C ASP A 147 13.86 17.56 -4.35
N SER A 148 13.51 17.86 -5.60
CA SER A 148 14.06 19.00 -6.34
C SER A 148 13.76 20.34 -5.66
N ILE A 149 12.54 20.54 -5.14
CA ILE A 149 12.15 21.75 -4.42
C ILE A 149 12.89 21.86 -3.07
N ASN A 150 13.06 20.75 -2.35
CA ASN A 150 13.76 20.71 -1.08
C ASN A 150 15.27 20.99 -1.23
N LEU A 151 15.87 20.60 -2.35
CA LEU A 151 17.27 20.90 -2.69
C LEU A 151 17.48 22.39 -3.02
N THR A 152 16.46 23.06 -3.54
CA THR A 152 16.52 24.50 -3.90
C THR A 152 16.10 25.44 -2.75
N SER A 153 15.50 24.90 -1.68
CA SER A 153 15.12 25.66 -0.49
C SER A 153 16.26 25.63 0.54
N PRO A 154 16.77 26.80 1.04
CA PRO A 154 17.80 26.80 2.06
C PRO A 154 17.28 26.03 3.29
N ARG A 155 18.04 25.05 3.75
CA ARG A 155 17.72 24.26 4.96
C ARG A 155 17.48 25.24 6.10
N ARG A 156 16.24 25.43 6.51
CA ARG A 156 15.96 26.02 7.82
C ARG A 156 16.52 25.07 8.86
N CYS A 157 17.63 25.44 9.44
CA CYS A 157 18.18 24.83 10.65
C CYS A 157 17.09 24.93 11.74
N ASN A 158 16.27 23.94 11.94
CA ASN A 158 15.54 23.80 13.19
C ASN A 158 16.51 23.13 14.16
N LYS A 159 17.16 23.96 14.94
CA LYS A 159 17.80 23.58 16.19
C LYS A 159 16.70 23.26 17.21
N ILE A 160 16.93 22.15 17.90
CA ILE A 160 16.36 21.64 19.16
C ILE A 160 15.06 20.86 19.02
#